data_b8cdc25a4b82344ed3ff32865a7fc1f4
#
_entry.id   b8cdc25a4b82344ed3ff32865a7fc1f4
#
_cell.length_a   1.000
_cell.length_b   1.000
_cell.length_c   1.000
_cell.angle_alpha   90.00
_cell.angle_beta   90.00
_cell.angle_gamma   90.00
#
_symmetry.space_group_name_H-M   'P 1'
#
loop_
_entity.id
_entity.type
_entity.pdbx_description
1 polymer ?
#
loop_
_entity_poly.entity_id
_entity_poly.type
_entity_poly.pdbx_seq_one_letter_code
_entity_poly.pdbx_strand_id
1 'polypeptide(L)'
;MSRVYNFSAGPAVMPEEVLREASEEMMDYRGCGMSVMEMSHRSKDFQDILKEAEQDLRDLMEIPDNYKVLFIQGGGHMQFAMVPMNLMKNRVGDYIITGQWAKKAFKEAQMYGTAHAIASSEDKTFSYIPDCSDLPVDEDADYVYICLNNTIYGTRFPELPNTKGKILVADVSSCFLSEPLDVPKFGIIWGGVQKNVGPAGMAIAIVREDLITEDVLPGTPTMLRYKTYADNDSLYNTPPTYCIYICGKVFKWLKNQGGLAAMKEKNERKAKLLYDFLDESQLFKGTVEKQDRSLMNVPFVTGSEEMDAKFIKEAKEAGFVNLKGHRTVGGMRASIYNAMPEEGVAKLVEFMREFERKNS
;
A
#
# COMPACT_ATOMS: atom_id res chain seq x y z
N MET A 1 27.11 7.99 10.84
CA MET A 1 25.88 8.37 11.55
C MET A 1 24.91 7.21 11.50
N SER A 2 24.30 6.83 12.63
CA SER A 2 23.23 5.83 12.63
C SER A 2 21.99 6.44 11.95
N ARG A 3 21.25 5.63 11.16
CA ARG A 3 20.00 6.06 10.55
C ARG A 3 18.93 6.24 11.65
N VAL A 4 18.03 7.22 11.45
CA VAL A 4 16.85 7.39 12.31
C VAL A 4 15.82 6.28 12.04
N TYR A 5 14.97 5.98 13.01
CA TYR A 5 13.79 5.14 12.80
C TYR A 5 12.66 5.97 12.20
N ASN A 6 12.41 5.77 10.91
CA ASN A 6 11.42 6.53 10.15
C ASN A 6 10.07 5.82 10.12
N PHE A 7 9.08 6.34 10.83
CA PHE A 7 7.71 5.81 10.90
C PHE A 7 6.74 6.51 9.94
N SER A 8 7.25 7.12 8.86
CA SER A 8 6.42 7.79 7.86
C SER A 8 5.46 6.81 7.19
N ALA A 9 4.25 7.29 6.93
CA ALA A 9 3.22 6.51 6.24
C ALA A 9 3.39 6.43 4.72
N GLY A 10 4.24 7.27 4.16
CA GLY A 10 4.59 7.31 2.73
C GLY A 10 4.93 8.72 2.23
N PRO A 11 6.07 8.89 1.50
CA PRO A 11 7.10 7.86 1.27
C PRO A 11 7.65 7.29 2.58
N ALA A 12 7.89 5.97 2.61
CA ALA A 12 8.21 5.24 3.82
C ALA A 12 9.68 4.80 3.89
N VAL A 13 10.04 4.16 5.00
CA VAL A 13 11.36 3.55 5.17
C VAL A 13 11.62 2.50 4.09
N MET A 14 12.84 2.47 3.57
CA MET A 14 13.33 1.49 2.59
C MET A 14 14.29 0.51 3.24
N PRO A 15 14.38 -0.75 2.76
CA PRO A 15 15.40 -1.67 3.22
C PRO A 15 16.80 -1.09 3.01
N GLU A 16 17.64 -1.13 4.04
CA GLU A 16 18.97 -0.53 3.96
C GLU A 16 19.86 -1.24 2.95
N GLU A 17 19.72 -2.55 2.81
CA GLU A 17 20.43 -3.36 1.83
C GLU A 17 20.11 -2.88 0.40
N VAL A 18 18.84 -2.60 0.11
CA VAL A 18 18.41 -2.07 -1.21
C VAL A 18 19.01 -0.69 -1.48
N LEU A 19 19.01 0.20 -0.48
CA LEU A 19 19.60 1.53 -0.62
C LEU A 19 21.11 1.47 -0.84
N ARG A 20 21.80 0.56 -0.14
CA ARG A 20 23.24 0.35 -0.27
C ARG A 20 23.60 -0.17 -1.66
N GLU A 21 22.93 -1.22 -2.10
CA GLU A 21 23.12 -1.79 -3.44
C GLU A 21 22.82 -0.76 -4.54
N ALA A 22 21.73 0.00 -4.42
CA ALA A 22 21.40 1.07 -5.36
C ALA A 22 22.45 2.19 -5.37
N SER A 23 23.07 2.51 -4.23
CA SER A 23 24.16 3.47 -4.14
C SER A 23 25.44 2.98 -4.83
N GLU A 24 25.76 1.69 -4.71
CA GLU A 24 26.92 1.08 -5.36
C GLU A 24 26.74 1.04 -6.88
N GLU A 25 25.55 0.78 -7.37
CA GLU A 25 25.20 0.75 -8.81
C GLU A 25 24.84 2.12 -9.39
N MET A 26 24.90 3.20 -8.59
CA MET A 26 24.43 4.53 -9.03
C MET A 26 25.13 5.06 -10.26
N MET A 27 26.42 4.84 -10.41
CA MET A 27 27.22 5.31 -11.53
C MET A 27 27.42 4.24 -12.62
N ASP A 28 27.35 2.98 -12.25
CA ASP A 28 27.66 1.86 -13.14
C ASP A 28 26.82 0.62 -12.77
N TYR A 29 25.68 0.48 -13.43
CA TYR A 29 24.81 -0.68 -13.24
C TYR A 29 25.44 -1.94 -13.83
N ARG A 30 25.85 -2.88 -13.01
CA ARG A 30 26.41 -4.19 -13.40
C ARG A 30 27.51 -4.10 -14.45
N GLY A 31 28.34 -3.05 -14.46
CA GLY A 31 29.45 -2.88 -15.39
C GLY A 31 29.08 -2.38 -16.79
N CYS A 32 27.87 -1.87 -17.00
CA CYS A 32 27.44 -1.31 -18.30
C CYS A 32 27.95 0.11 -18.56
N GLY A 33 28.60 0.74 -17.55
CA GLY A 33 29.20 2.07 -17.66
C GLY A 33 28.19 3.23 -17.56
N MET A 34 26.94 2.97 -17.14
CA MET A 34 25.93 4.03 -16.96
C MET A 34 24.98 3.74 -15.78
N SER A 35 24.37 4.80 -15.27
CA SER A 35 23.29 4.73 -14.28
C SER A 35 22.00 4.19 -14.91
N VAL A 36 21.19 3.50 -14.11
CA VAL A 36 19.81 3.14 -14.53
C VAL A 36 18.98 4.39 -14.90
N MET A 37 19.28 5.55 -14.32
CA MET A 37 18.60 6.81 -14.64
C MET A 37 18.90 7.34 -16.04
N GLU A 38 20.00 6.90 -16.67
CA GLU A 38 20.43 7.31 -18.01
C GLU A 38 20.04 6.30 -19.08
N MET A 39 19.59 5.09 -18.68
CA MET A 39 19.29 4.02 -19.62
C MET A 39 18.08 4.33 -20.50
N SER A 40 18.22 4.05 -21.79
CA SER A 40 17.04 3.95 -22.64
C SER A 40 16.15 2.80 -22.15
N HIS A 41 14.85 3.05 -21.96
CA HIS A 41 13.89 1.99 -21.62
C HIS A 41 13.76 0.91 -22.72
N ARG A 42 14.33 1.14 -23.90
CA ARG A 42 14.40 0.18 -25.03
C ARG A 42 15.72 -0.60 -25.07
N SER A 43 16.69 -0.26 -24.20
CA SER A 43 17.94 -1.02 -24.11
C SER A 43 17.67 -2.42 -23.53
N LYS A 44 18.55 -3.35 -23.86
CA LYS A 44 18.50 -4.70 -23.32
C LYS A 44 18.62 -4.69 -21.79
N ASP A 45 19.52 -3.88 -21.26
CA ASP A 45 19.75 -3.80 -19.81
C ASP A 45 18.49 -3.39 -19.07
N PHE A 46 17.75 -2.38 -19.55
CA PHE A 46 16.51 -1.97 -18.92
C PHE A 46 15.39 -3.00 -19.10
N GLN A 47 15.29 -3.64 -20.26
CA GLN A 47 14.32 -4.72 -20.46
C GLN A 47 14.57 -5.90 -19.52
N ASP A 48 15.83 -6.21 -19.24
CA ASP A 48 16.19 -7.26 -18.28
C ASP A 48 15.79 -6.83 -16.84
N ILE A 49 16.02 -5.56 -16.46
CA ILE A 49 15.54 -5.01 -15.17
C ILE A 49 14.02 -5.15 -15.02
N LEU A 50 13.26 -4.78 -16.05
CA LEU A 50 11.80 -4.84 -16.03
C LEU A 50 11.31 -6.28 -15.90
N LYS A 51 11.88 -7.20 -16.69
CA LYS A 51 11.52 -8.62 -16.67
C LYS A 51 11.86 -9.28 -15.33
N GLU A 52 13.06 -8.99 -14.79
CA GLU A 52 13.46 -9.48 -13.47
C GLU A 52 12.47 -8.98 -12.39
N ALA A 53 12.12 -7.69 -12.42
CA ALA A 53 11.17 -7.12 -11.46
C ALA A 53 9.77 -7.74 -11.59
N GLU A 54 9.25 -7.92 -12.80
CA GLU A 54 7.96 -8.57 -13.02
C GLU A 54 7.98 -10.02 -12.54
N GLN A 55 9.02 -10.78 -12.88
CA GLN A 55 9.13 -12.19 -12.49
C GLN A 55 9.22 -12.34 -10.97
N ASP A 56 10.04 -11.52 -10.31
CA ASP A 56 10.15 -11.56 -8.84
C ASP A 56 8.82 -11.21 -8.15
N LEU A 57 8.04 -10.28 -8.70
CA LEU A 57 6.71 -9.97 -8.18
C LEU A 57 5.72 -11.13 -8.41
N ARG A 58 5.75 -11.75 -9.60
CA ARG A 58 4.94 -12.93 -9.91
C ARG A 58 5.23 -14.08 -8.96
N ASP A 59 6.52 -14.36 -8.72
CA ASP A 59 6.95 -15.41 -7.80
C ASP A 59 6.51 -15.13 -6.35
N LEU A 60 6.65 -13.90 -5.88
CA LEU A 60 6.27 -13.51 -4.52
C LEU A 60 4.77 -13.63 -4.24
N MET A 61 3.94 -13.25 -5.21
CA MET A 61 2.49 -13.22 -5.05
C MET A 61 1.79 -14.43 -5.67
N GLU A 62 2.54 -15.37 -6.27
CA GLU A 62 1.98 -16.52 -7.00
C GLU A 62 0.96 -16.06 -8.06
N ILE A 63 1.32 -15.02 -8.85
CA ILE A 63 0.41 -14.40 -9.82
C ILE A 63 0.17 -15.38 -10.98
N PRO A 64 -1.09 -15.80 -11.25
CA PRO A 64 -1.40 -16.67 -12.37
C PRO A 64 -1.09 -16.04 -13.74
N ASP A 65 -0.87 -16.90 -14.75
CA ASP A 65 -0.50 -16.45 -16.11
C ASP A 65 -1.60 -15.60 -16.78
N ASN A 66 -2.86 -15.77 -16.38
CA ASN A 66 -3.99 -14.98 -16.86
C ASN A 66 -4.15 -13.61 -16.18
N TYR A 67 -3.07 -13.10 -15.56
CA TYR A 67 -2.98 -11.73 -15.04
C TYR A 67 -1.81 -10.99 -15.67
N LYS A 68 -2.01 -9.72 -15.97
CA LYS A 68 -0.95 -8.79 -16.39
C LYS A 68 -0.46 -7.96 -15.21
N VAL A 69 0.86 -7.81 -15.11
CA VAL A 69 1.51 -6.90 -14.18
C VAL A 69 1.84 -5.61 -14.93
N LEU A 70 1.29 -4.49 -14.49
CA LEU A 70 1.42 -3.21 -15.15
C LEU A 70 2.15 -2.21 -14.25
N PHE A 71 3.26 -1.67 -14.75
CA PHE A 71 4.04 -0.61 -14.09
C PHE A 71 3.56 0.75 -14.61
N ILE A 72 2.74 1.43 -13.81
CA ILE A 72 1.98 2.61 -14.24
C ILE A 72 2.59 3.86 -13.59
N GLN A 73 3.07 4.79 -14.39
CA GLN A 73 3.59 6.07 -13.91
C GLN A 73 2.51 6.88 -13.18
N GLY A 74 2.91 7.74 -12.24
CA GLY A 74 2.01 8.53 -11.40
C GLY A 74 1.88 7.91 -10.01
N GLY A 75 0.71 7.89 -9.44
CA GLY A 75 0.47 7.38 -8.08
C GLY A 75 -0.92 6.81 -7.90
N GLY A 76 -1.25 6.38 -6.67
CA GLY A 76 -2.52 5.72 -6.37
C GLY A 76 -3.77 6.52 -6.74
N HIS A 77 -3.71 7.86 -6.68
CA HIS A 77 -4.85 8.70 -7.10
C HIS A 77 -5.25 8.50 -8.56
N MET A 78 -4.28 8.23 -9.45
CA MET A 78 -4.60 7.94 -10.84
C MET A 78 -5.43 6.66 -10.99
N GLN A 79 -5.23 5.68 -10.12
CA GLN A 79 -6.01 4.45 -10.14
C GLN A 79 -7.47 4.68 -9.73
N PHE A 80 -7.77 5.70 -8.94
CA PHE A 80 -9.15 6.06 -8.63
C PHE A 80 -9.96 6.43 -9.89
N ALA A 81 -9.30 7.02 -10.89
CA ALA A 81 -9.87 7.32 -12.20
C ALA A 81 -9.77 6.12 -13.17
N MET A 82 -8.60 5.44 -13.20
CA MET A 82 -8.38 4.34 -14.15
C MET A 82 -9.34 3.16 -13.92
N VAL A 83 -9.62 2.80 -12.67
CA VAL A 83 -10.55 1.70 -12.36
C VAL A 83 -11.93 1.93 -12.99
N PRO A 84 -12.65 3.01 -12.70
CA PRO A 84 -13.96 3.24 -13.32
C PRO A 84 -13.86 3.44 -14.85
N MET A 85 -12.84 4.13 -15.36
CA MET A 85 -12.68 4.34 -16.79
C MET A 85 -12.54 3.04 -17.59
N ASN A 86 -11.93 2.01 -17.00
CA ASN A 86 -11.71 0.72 -17.65
C ASN A 86 -12.77 -0.33 -17.34
N LEU A 87 -13.47 -0.24 -16.22
CA LEU A 87 -14.38 -1.29 -15.77
C LEU A 87 -15.87 -0.93 -15.81
N MET A 88 -16.27 0.34 -15.72
CA MET A 88 -17.68 0.76 -15.60
C MET A 88 -18.45 0.64 -16.91
N LYS A 89 -18.64 -0.58 -17.41
CA LYS A 89 -19.42 -0.86 -18.65
C LYS A 89 -20.89 -0.53 -18.48
N ASN A 90 -21.47 -0.93 -17.35
CA ASN A 90 -22.87 -0.60 -16.95
C ASN A 90 -22.98 0.77 -16.27
N ARG A 91 -21.85 1.47 -16.09
CA ARG A 91 -21.79 2.74 -15.36
C ARG A 91 -22.14 2.63 -13.88
N VAL A 92 -21.96 1.47 -13.26
CA VAL A 92 -22.27 1.23 -11.84
C VAL A 92 -21.05 0.62 -11.14
N GLY A 93 -20.69 1.15 -9.98
CA GLY A 93 -19.62 0.60 -9.14
C GLY A 93 -19.99 0.68 -7.66
N ASP A 94 -19.73 -0.40 -6.93
CA ASP A 94 -20.00 -0.51 -5.50
C ASP A 94 -18.73 -0.32 -4.69
N TYR A 95 -18.83 0.41 -3.57
CA TYR A 95 -17.70 0.80 -2.75
C TYR A 95 -17.95 0.49 -1.28
N ILE A 96 -16.96 -0.12 -0.61
CA ILE A 96 -16.95 -0.28 0.85
C ILE A 96 -16.06 0.81 1.43
N ILE A 97 -16.65 1.76 2.14
CA ILE A 97 -15.99 2.99 2.61
C ILE A 97 -15.44 2.77 4.02
N THR A 98 -14.21 2.27 4.12
CA THR A 98 -13.53 2.01 5.40
C THR A 98 -12.44 3.03 5.73
N GLY A 99 -12.35 4.11 4.97
CA GLY A 99 -11.38 5.18 5.20
C GLY A 99 -11.38 6.24 4.11
N GLN A 100 -10.51 7.23 4.29
CA GLN A 100 -10.43 8.39 3.41
C GLN A 100 -10.04 8.04 1.97
N TRP A 101 -9.23 6.98 1.77
CA TRP A 101 -8.80 6.59 0.42
C TRP A 101 -9.95 5.94 -0.36
N ALA A 102 -10.68 5.01 0.25
CA ALA A 102 -11.90 4.45 -0.35
C ALA A 102 -12.95 5.54 -0.61
N LYS A 103 -13.10 6.52 0.31
CA LYS A 103 -14.01 7.66 0.12
C LYS A 103 -13.60 8.55 -1.06
N LYS A 104 -12.30 8.74 -1.29
CA LYS A 104 -11.80 9.49 -2.46
C LYS A 104 -12.02 8.72 -3.76
N ALA A 105 -11.74 7.42 -3.77
CA ALA A 105 -11.99 6.56 -4.92
C ALA A 105 -13.48 6.56 -5.29
N PHE A 106 -14.36 6.45 -4.29
CA PHE A 106 -15.82 6.55 -4.46
C PHE A 106 -16.25 7.89 -5.10
N LYS A 107 -15.73 9.01 -4.59
CA LYS A 107 -16.03 10.34 -5.16
C LYS A 107 -15.52 10.50 -6.58
N GLU A 108 -14.35 9.95 -6.89
CA GLU A 108 -13.81 9.98 -8.25
C GLU A 108 -14.69 9.17 -9.19
N ALA A 109 -15.14 7.98 -8.79
CA ALA A 109 -16.00 7.13 -9.59
C ALA A 109 -17.35 7.79 -9.95
N GLN A 110 -17.88 8.65 -9.08
CA GLN A 110 -19.11 9.41 -9.34
C GLN A 110 -18.99 10.37 -10.53
N MET A 111 -17.78 10.67 -10.97
CA MET A 111 -17.54 11.48 -12.18
C MET A 111 -17.77 10.67 -13.47
N TYR A 112 -17.74 9.35 -13.38
CA TYR A 112 -17.79 8.44 -14.53
C TYR A 112 -19.11 7.66 -14.64
N GLY A 113 -19.81 7.47 -13.53
CA GLY A 113 -21.07 6.74 -13.47
C GLY A 113 -21.74 6.84 -12.11
N THR A 114 -22.59 5.88 -11.79
CA THR A 114 -23.22 5.74 -10.48
C THR A 114 -22.29 4.96 -9.57
N ALA A 115 -21.94 5.52 -8.42
CA ALA A 115 -21.20 4.81 -7.39
C ALA A 115 -22.08 4.69 -6.15
N HIS A 116 -22.17 3.47 -5.56
CA HIS A 116 -22.90 3.20 -4.34
C HIS A 116 -21.94 2.93 -3.18
N ALA A 117 -22.16 3.57 -2.05
CA ALA A 117 -21.50 3.21 -0.80
C ALA A 117 -22.32 2.10 -0.13
N ILE A 118 -21.97 0.83 -0.40
CA ILE A 118 -22.74 -0.32 0.06
C ILE A 118 -22.47 -0.71 1.52
N ALA A 119 -21.36 -0.23 2.09
CA ALA A 119 -21.06 -0.27 3.51
C ALA A 119 -20.09 0.85 3.88
N SER A 120 -20.13 1.29 5.14
CA SER A 120 -19.21 2.31 5.65
C SER A 120 -19.01 2.16 7.15
N SER A 121 -17.80 2.48 7.63
CA SER A 121 -17.48 2.61 9.06
C SER A 121 -17.20 4.07 9.46
N GLU A 122 -17.70 5.04 8.70
CA GLU A 122 -17.54 6.47 8.97
C GLU A 122 -18.21 6.91 10.28
N ASP A 123 -19.26 6.21 10.72
CA ASP A 123 -20.01 6.43 11.95
C ASP A 123 -19.13 6.40 13.22
N LYS A 124 -18.06 5.56 13.21
CA LYS A 124 -17.07 5.47 14.28
C LYS A 124 -15.66 5.89 13.80
N THR A 125 -15.60 6.89 12.95
CA THR A 125 -14.34 7.46 12.44
C THR A 125 -13.43 6.37 11.86
N PHE A 126 -14.01 5.39 11.17
CA PHE A 126 -13.29 4.27 10.50
C PHE A 126 -12.43 3.41 11.44
N SER A 127 -12.83 3.26 12.70
CA SER A 127 -12.10 2.46 13.71
C SER A 127 -12.35 0.95 13.59
N TYR A 128 -13.22 0.51 12.67
CA TYR A 128 -13.57 -0.89 12.45
C TYR A 128 -13.83 -1.17 10.97
N ILE A 129 -13.90 -2.45 10.62
CA ILE A 129 -14.37 -2.94 9.30
C ILE A 129 -15.83 -3.41 9.46
N PRO A 130 -16.77 -2.94 8.62
CA PRO A 130 -18.16 -3.41 8.68
C PRO A 130 -18.25 -4.92 8.39
N ASP A 131 -19.31 -5.56 8.87
CA ASP A 131 -19.63 -6.91 8.40
C ASP A 131 -19.91 -6.90 6.90
N CYS A 132 -19.08 -7.63 6.16
CA CYS A 132 -19.12 -7.71 4.71
C CYS A 132 -19.58 -9.09 4.20
N SER A 133 -20.23 -9.90 5.04
CA SER A 133 -20.72 -11.25 4.69
C SER A 133 -21.96 -11.23 3.81
N ASP A 134 -22.84 -10.23 3.97
CA ASP A 134 -24.07 -10.05 3.17
C ASP A 134 -24.32 -8.58 2.85
N LEU A 135 -23.61 -8.07 1.84
CA LEU A 135 -23.71 -6.69 1.39
C LEU A 135 -24.84 -6.51 0.35
N PRO A 136 -25.47 -5.31 0.29
CA PRO A 136 -26.44 -4.96 -0.74
C PRO A 136 -25.75 -4.61 -2.08
N VAL A 137 -25.01 -5.60 -2.62
CA VAL A 137 -24.31 -5.46 -3.92
C VAL A 137 -25.35 -5.28 -5.02
N ASP A 138 -25.18 -4.22 -5.84
CA ASP A 138 -26.07 -3.93 -6.96
C ASP A 138 -25.92 -4.97 -8.06
N GLU A 139 -27.07 -5.42 -8.63
CA GLU A 139 -27.08 -6.41 -9.71
C GLU A 139 -26.39 -5.91 -10.99
N ASP A 140 -26.39 -4.60 -11.23
CA ASP A 140 -25.73 -3.96 -12.36
C ASP A 140 -24.31 -3.50 -12.06
N ALA A 141 -23.81 -3.65 -10.81
CA ALA A 141 -22.45 -3.25 -10.47
C ALA A 141 -21.39 -3.98 -11.32
N ASP A 142 -20.50 -3.22 -11.92
CA ASP A 142 -19.37 -3.76 -12.69
C ASP A 142 -18.27 -4.30 -11.78
N TYR A 143 -18.16 -3.76 -10.56
CA TYR A 143 -17.16 -4.18 -9.56
C TYR A 143 -17.55 -3.75 -8.14
N VAL A 144 -16.92 -4.39 -7.16
CA VAL A 144 -16.88 -3.96 -5.75
C VAL A 144 -15.46 -3.50 -5.42
N TYR A 145 -15.33 -2.31 -4.84
CA TYR A 145 -14.05 -1.69 -4.52
C TYR A 145 -13.78 -1.65 -3.02
N ILE A 146 -12.56 -2.03 -2.63
CA ILE A 146 -12.06 -1.92 -1.25
C ILE A 146 -10.69 -1.25 -1.17
N CYS A 147 -10.40 -0.61 -0.04
CA CYS A 147 -9.05 -0.31 0.40
C CYS A 147 -8.67 -1.35 1.47
N LEU A 148 -7.86 -2.34 1.11
CA LEU A 148 -7.60 -3.52 1.92
C LEU A 148 -6.96 -3.20 3.28
N ASN A 149 -6.13 -2.14 3.32
CA ASN A 149 -5.52 -1.61 4.54
C ASN A 149 -5.60 -0.09 4.57
N ASN A 150 -6.18 0.48 5.60
CA ASN A 150 -6.46 1.90 5.74
C ASN A 150 -5.30 2.63 6.45
N THR A 151 -4.42 3.24 5.69
CA THR A 151 -3.19 3.90 6.15
C THR A 151 -3.41 4.95 7.24
N ILE A 152 -4.53 5.68 7.19
CA ILE A 152 -4.82 6.79 8.10
C ILE A 152 -5.39 6.28 9.41
N TYR A 153 -6.34 5.35 9.32
CA TYR A 153 -7.15 4.91 10.46
C TYR A 153 -6.65 3.61 11.09
N GLY A 154 -5.74 2.88 10.41
CA GLY A 154 -5.10 1.68 10.95
C GLY A 154 -5.97 0.43 10.93
N THR A 155 -7.06 0.41 10.16
CA THR A 155 -7.88 -0.77 9.96
C THR A 155 -7.43 -1.57 8.74
N ARG A 156 -7.63 -2.89 8.77
CA ARG A 156 -7.48 -3.79 7.61
C ARG A 156 -8.64 -4.76 7.54
N PHE A 157 -8.98 -5.22 6.35
CA PHE A 157 -9.95 -6.29 6.19
C PHE A 157 -9.37 -7.60 6.74
N PRO A 158 -9.98 -8.21 7.78
CA PRO A 158 -9.57 -9.52 8.26
C PRO A 158 -9.95 -10.63 7.27
N GLU A 159 -11.08 -10.44 6.56
CA GLU A 159 -11.60 -11.32 5.52
C GLU A 159 -12.07 -10.49 4.32
N LEU A 160 -12.03 -11.09 3.13
CA LEU A 160 -12.51 -10.44 1.92
C LEU A 160 -14.06 -10.36 1.91
N PRO A 161 -14.64 -9.28 1.37
CA PRO A 161 -16.10 -9.13 1.31
C PRO A 161 -16.74 -10.15 0.39
N ASN A 162 -17.97 -10.53 0.70
CA ASN A 162 -18.82 -11.28 -0.22
C ASN A 162 -19.34 -10.36 -1.32
N THR A 163 -18.73 -10.41 -2.49
CA THR A 163 -19.09 -9.56 -3.63
C THR A 163 -20.27 -10.10 -4.46
N LYS A 164 -20.90 -11.20 -4.02
CA LYS A 164 -21.98 -11.88 -4.77
C LYS A 164 -21.59 -12.19 -6.23
N GLY A 165 -20.30 -12.52 -6.45
CA GLY A 165 -19.76 -12.86 -7.77
C GLY A 165 -19.31 -11.68 -8.62
N LYS A 166 -19.43 -10.45 -8.13
CA LYS A 166 -18.88 -9.27 -8.82
C LYS A 166 -17.36 -9.21 -8.69
N ILE A 167 -16.75 -8.54 -9.66
CA ILE A 167 -15.29 -8.30 -9.69
C ILE A 167 -14.86 -7.55 -8.43
N LEU A 168 -13.90 -8.10 -7.69
CA LEU A 168 -13.28 -7.40 -6.55
C LEU A 168 -12.08 -6.60 -7.02
N VAL A 169 -12.08 -5.31 -6.71
CA VAL A 169 -10.96 -4.38 -6.93
C VAL A 169 -10.40 -3.94 -5.58
N ALA A 170 -9.09 -4.09 -5.38
CA ALA A 170 -8.45 -3.75 -4.13
C ALA A 170 -7.30 -2.75 -4.29
N ASP A 171 -7.36 -1.64 -3.53
CA ASP A 171 -6.21 -0.81 -3.20
C ASP A 171 -5.42 -1.48 -2.06
N VAL A 172 -4.23 -1.97 -2.36
CA VAL A 172 -3.33 -2.59 -1.40
C VAL A 172 -2.13 -1.71 -1.05
N SER A 173 -2.14 -0.43 -1.39
CA SER A 173 -0.97 0.46 -1.31
C SER A 173 -0.21 0.37 0.02
N SER A 174 -0.90 0.29 1.15
CA SER A 174 -0.24 0.27 2.47
C SER A 174 -0.04 -1.13 3.07
N CYS A 175 -0.46 -2.18 2.37
CA CYS A 175 -0.17 -3.57 2.73
C CYS A 175 0.43 -4.39 1.57
N PHE A 176 0.84 -3.71 0.48
CA PHE A 176 1.40 -4.38 -0.68
C PHE A 176 2.62 -5.21 -0.29
N LEU A 177 2.61 -6.51 -0.60
CA LEU A 177 3.65 -7.47 -0.24
C LEU A 177 3.94 -7.58 1.27
N SER A 178 2.98 -7.29 2.13
CA SER A 178 3.13 -7.47 3.58
C SER A 178 2.78 -8.89 4.06
N GLU A 179 2.00 -9.60 3.29
CA GLU A 179 1.52 -10.97 3.53
C GLU A 179 1.06 -11.60 2.21
N PRO A 180 0.90 -12.94 2.14
CA PRO A 180 0.32 -13.61 0.99
C PRO A 180 -1.10 -13.15 0.71
N LEU A 181 -1.44 -13.01 -0.58
CA LEU A 181 -2.79 -12.73 -1.06
C LEU A 181 -3.21 -13.82 -2.07
N ASP A 182 -4.45 -14.25 -1.99
CA ASP A 182 -5.05 -15.15 -2.97
C ASP A 182 -5.47 -14.36 -4.22
N VAL A 183 -4.52 -14.14 -5.13
CA VAL A 183 -4.68 -13.28 -6.32
C VAL A 183 -5.93 -13.65 -7.15
N PRO A 184 -6.27 -14.92 -7.39
CA PRO A 184 -7.48 -15.32 -8.11
C PRO A 184 -8.80 -14.75 -7.58
N LYS A 185 -8.88 -14.35 -6.33
CA LYS A 185 -10.08 -13.72 -5.76
C LYS A 185 -10.34 -12.30 -6.24
N PHE A 186 -9.37 -11.69 -6.90
CA PHE A 186 -9.44 -10.29 -7.35
C PHE A 186 -9.48 -10.21 -8.87
N GLY A 187 -10.23 -9.24 -9.39
CA GLY A 187 -10.08 -8.84 -10.77
C GLY A 187 -8.93 -7.86 -10.97
N ILE A 188 -8.78 -6.94 -10.01
CA ILE A 188 -7.67 -5.98 -9.98
C ILE A 188 -7.13 -5.84 -8.56
N ILE A 189 -5.81 -5.95 -8.42
CA ILE A 189 -5.05 -5.55 -7.25
C ILE A 189 -4.14 -4.41 -7.70
N TRP A 190 -4.14 -3.28 -7.01
CA TRP A 190 -3.21 -2.21 -7.31
C TRP A 190 -2.67 -1.55 -6.05
N GLY A 191 -1.47 -0.98 -6.14
CA GLY A 191 -0.86 -0.27 -5.04
C GLY A 191 0.12 0.80 -5.48
N GLY A 192 0.07 1.96 -4.81
CA GLY A 192 1.13 2.96 -4.90
C GLY A 192 2.40 2.46 -4.20
N VAL A 193 3.52 2.45 -4.91
CA VAL A 193 4.74 1.75 -4.44
C VAL A 193 5.46 2.44 -3.28
N GLN A 194 5.24 3.75 -3.06
CA GLN A 194 5.97 4.59 -2.10
C GLN A 194 5.79 4.23 -0.62
N LYS A 195 4.93 3.28 -0.31
CA LYS A 195 4.67 2.86 1.08
C LYS A 195 5.52 1.66 1.47
N ASN A 196 5.39 0.55 0.75
CA ASN A 196 5.96 -0.72 1.19
C ASN A 196 6.92 -1.36 0.19
N VAL A 197 6.95 -0.91 -1.08
CA VAL A 197 7.64 -1.65 -2.14
C VAL A 197 8.59 -0.83 -3.01
N GLY A 198 8.69 0.49 -2.81
CA GLY A 198 9.61 1.30 -3.61
C GLY A 198 9.54 2.80 -3.32
N PRO A 199 10.17 3.64 -4.15
CA PRO A 199 10.09 5.10 -4.05
C PRO A 199 8.80 5.63 -4.67
N ALA A 200 8.44 6.90 -4.40
CA ALA A 200 7.29 7.57 -5.01
C ALA A 200 7.46 7.72 -6.53
N GLY A 201 6.35 7.70 -7.26
CA GLY A 201 6.31 7.98 -8.71
C GLY A 201 5.60 6.94 -9.56
N MET A 202 5.18 5.82 -8.97
CA MET A 202 4.56 4.70 -9.68
C MET A 202 3.45 4.03 -8.87
N ALA A 203 2.49 3.44 -9.57
CA ALA A 203 1.62 2.39 -9.05
C ALA A 203 1.87 1.09 -9.84
N ILE A 204 1.71 -0.05 -9.19
CA ILE A 204 1.67 -1.35 -9.84
C ILE A 204 0.22 -1.82 -9.82
N ALA A 205 -0.29 -2.28 -10.96
CA ALA A 205 -1.59 -2.91 -11.09
C ALA A 205 -1.43 -4.34 -11.61
N ILE A 206 -2.06 -5.28 -10.93
CA ILE A 206 -2.17 -6.70 -11.31
C ILE A 206 -3.60 -6.88 -11.76
N VAL A 207 -3.79 -7.06 -13.06
CA VAL A 207 -5.11 -7.01 -13.72
C VAL A 207 -5.37 -8.33 -14.42
N ARG A 208 -6.53 -8.94 -14.16
CA ARG A 208 -6.95 -10.15 -14.83
C ARG A 208 -7.20 -9.88 -16.32
N GLU A 209 -6.69 -10.73 -17.21
CA GLU A 209 -6.64 -10.49 -18.66
C GLU A 209 -8.01 -10.22 -19.29
N ASP A 210 -9.06 -10.89 -18.83
CA ASP A 210 -10.43 -10.71 -19.34
C ASP A 210 -10.99 -9.29 -19.09
N LEU A 211 -10.38 -8.54 -18.18
CA LEU A 211 -10.74 -7.15 -17.87
C LEU A 211 -9.97 -6.12 -18.73
N ILE A 212 -8.96 -6.57 -19.46
CA ILE A 212 -8.12 -5.72 -20.32
C ILE A 212 -8.70 -5.73 -21.75
N THR A 213 -9.60 -4.81 -22.01
CA THR A 213 -10.36 -4.77 -23.28
C THR A 213 -10.32 -3.38 -23.92
N GLU A 214 -10.76 -3.31 -25.20
CA GLU A 214 -11.00 -2.03 -25.89
C GLU A 214 -12.28 -1.34 -25.40
N ASP A 215 -13.18 -2.09 -24.78
CA ASP A 215 -14.45 -1.60 -24.26
C ASP A 215 -14.23 -0.87 -22.93
N VAL A 216 -13.87 0.40 -23.03
CA VAL A 216 -13.65 1.32 -21.93
C VAL A 216 -14.58 2.52 -22.08
N LEU A 217 -14.72 3.34 -21.03
CA LEU A 217 -15.56 4.53 -21.12
C LEU A 217 -15.13 5.45 -22.27
N PRO A 218 -16.09 5.99 -23.05
CA PRO A 218 -15.78 6.95 -24.12
C PRO A 218 -14.97 8.13 -23.61
N GLY A 219 -13.92 8.49 -24.36
CA GLY A 219 -13.04 9.60 -23.99
C GLY A 219 -11.91 9.20 -23.01
N THR A 220 -11.79 7.91 -22.63
CA THR A 220 -10.67 7.45 -21.82
C THR A 220 -9.34 7.69 -22.55
N PRO A 221 -8.45 8.53 -21.99
CA PRO A 221 -7.15 8.83 -22.58
C PRO A 221 -6.29 7.56 -22.75
N THR A 222 -5.45 7.54 -23.78
CA THR A 222 -4.56 6.40 -24.09
C THR A 222 -3.78 5.92 -22.85
N MET A 223 -3.17 6.85 -22.11
CA MET A 223 -2.35 6.53 -20.94
C MET A 223 -3.17 6.19 -19.68
N LEU A 224 -4.49 6.19 -19.73
CA LEU A 224 -5.37 5.74 -18.63
C LEU A 224 -6.07 4.40 -18.97
N ARG A 225 -5.70 3.74 -20.08
CA ARG A 225 -6.19 2.42 -20.46
C ARG A 225 -5.22 1.35 -20.00
N TYR A 226 -5.68 0.36 -19.26
CA TYR A 226 -4.85 -0.80 -18.86
C TYR A 226 -4.31 -1.53 -20.09
N LYS A 227 -5.10 -1.60 -21.15
CA LYS A 227 -4.70 -2.23 -22.42
C LYS A 227 -3.46 -1.58 -23.05
N THR A 228 -3.30 -0.26 -22.95
CA THR A 228 -2.10 0.43 -23.43
C THR A 228 -0.83 -0.07 -22.76
N TYR A 229 -0.88 -0.32 -21.46
CA TYR A 229 0.26 -0.89 -20.72
C TYR A 229 0.46 -2.36 -21.02
N ALA A 230 -0.63 -3.15 -21.07
CA ALA A 230 -0.56 -4.59 -21.31
C ALA A 230 -0.01 -4.94 -22.68
N ASP A 231 -0.45 -4.24 -23.75
CA ASP A 231 0.00 -4.48 -25.12
C ASP A 231 1.44 -4.04 -25.37
N ASN A 232 2.03 -3.26 -24.48
CA ASN A 232 3.36 -2.67 -24.65
C ASN A 232 4.30 -3.00 -23.47
N ASP A 233 4.04 -4.03 -22.68
CA ASP A 233 4.86 -4.40 -21.50
C ASP A 233 5.20 -3.20 -20.61
N SER A 234 4.24 -2.29 -20.39
CA SER A 234 4.39 -1.02 -19.68
C SER A 234 5.36 -0.01 -20.33
N LEU A 235 5.80 -0.24 -21.57
CA LEU A 235 6.80 0.56 -22.30
C LEU A 235 6.21 1.37 -23.47
N TYR A 236 4.90 1.66 -23.44
CA TYR A 236 4.28 2.50 -24.46
C TYR A 236 4.96 3.88 -24.56
N ASN A 237 5.28 4.48 -23.44
CA ASN A 237 6.15 5.65 -23.32
C ASN A 237 7.33 5.33 -22.39
N THR A 238 8.23 6.28 -22.18
CA THR A 238 9.33 6.12 -21.21
C THR A 238 8.74 5.97 -19.81
N PRO A 239 8.92 4.81 -19.16
CA PRO A 239 8.39 4.55 -17.82
C PRO A 239 9.28 5.18 -16.75
N PRO A 240 8.87 5.18 -15.46
CA PRO A 240 9.71 5.61 -14.36
C PRO A 240 10.83 4.57 -14.07
N THR A 241 11.86 4.54 -14.93
CA THR A 241 12.90 3.50 -14.99
C THR A 241 13.55 3.21 -13.66
N TYR A 242 13.99 4.25 -12.95
CA TYR A 242 14.64 4.11 -11.66
C TYR A 242 13.69 3.61 -10.56
N CYS A 243 12.41 3.97 -10.62
CA CYS A 243 11.41 3.48 -9.69
C CYS A 243 11.18 1.97 -9.88
N ILE A 244 11.08 1.50 -11.13
CA ILE A 244 10.95 0.06 -11.47
C ILE A 244 12.17 -0.71 -10.96
N TYR A 245 13.38 -0.20 -11.21
CA TYR A 245 14.62 -0.80 -10.76
C TYR A 245 14.67 -0.98 -9.23
N ILE A 246 14.31 0.07 -8.47
CA ILE A 246 14.29 0.01 -7.00
C ILE A 246 13.21 -0.96 -6.51
N CYS A 247 12.01 -0.97 -7.12
CA CYS A 247 10.97 -1.95 -6.80
C CYS A 247 11.48 -3.39 -7.02
N GLY A 248 12.15 -3.66 -8.14
CA GLY A 248 12.75 -4.97 -8.41
C GLY A 248 13.76 -5.39 -7.34
N LYS A 249 14.59 -4.45 -6.86
CA LYS A 249 15.50 -4.74 -5.73
C LYS A 249 14.75 -5.04 -4.42
N VAL A 250 13.64 -4.36 -4.15
CA VAL A 250 12.80 -4.66 -2.98
C VAL A 250 12.14 -6.03 -3.12
N PHE A 251 11.68 -6.42 -4.30
CA PHE A 251 11.11 -7.75 -4.54
C PHE A 251 12.16 -8.84 -4.30
N LYS A 252 13.36 -8.67 -4.83
CA LYS A 252 14.48 -9.58 -4.58
C LYS A 252 14.85 -9.65 -3.10
N TRP A 253 14.87 -8.50 -2.42
CA TRP A 253 15.09 -8.46 -0.98
C TRP A 253 14.01 -9.26 -0.23
N LEU A 254 12.72 -9.13 -0.58
CA LEU A 254 11.63 -9.91 0.02
C LEU A 254 11.79 -11.42 -0.20
N LYS A 255 12.18 -11.84 -1.41
CA LYS A 255 12.50 -13.26 -1.70
C LYS A 255 13.63 -13.75 -0.79
N ASN A 256 14.68 -12.96 -0.60
CA ASN A 256 15.80 -13.28 0.28
C ASN A 256 15.42 -13.30 1.77
N GLN A 257 14.36 -12.60 2.17
CA GLN A 257 13.80 -12.67 3.53
C GLN A 257 12.92 -13.90 3.78
N GLY A 258 12.77 -14.79 2.80
CA GLY A 258 11.93 -15.99 2.87
C GLY A 258 10.52 -15.83 2.28
N GLY A 259 10.30 -14.77 1.49
CA GLY A 259 9.04 -14.52 0.82
C GLY A 259 7.95 -13.94 1.72
N LEU A 260 6.72 -13.93 1.23
CA LEU A 260 5.61 -13.24 1.90
C LEU A 260 5.12 -13.94 3.17
N ALA A 261 5.22 -15.27 3.27
CA ALA A 261 4.86 -15.99 4.49
C ALA A 261 5.77 -15.60 5.67
N ALA A 262 7.10 -15.62 5.46
CA ALA A 262 8.06 -15.20 6.46
C ALA A 262 7.93 -13.69 6.79
N MET A 263 7.61 -12.87 5.79
CA MET A 263 7.38 -11.45 6.01
C MET A 263 6.13 -11.19 6.85
N LYS A 264 5.05 -11.94 6.63
CA LYS A 264 3.84 -11.89 7.45
C LYS A 264 4.15 -12.16 8.92
N GLU A 265 4.85 -13.25 9.22
CA GLU A 265 5.25 -13.59 10.59
C GLU A 265 6.07 -12.46 11.24
N LYS A 266 7.00 -11.87 10.48
CA LYS A 266 7.81 -10.74 10.94
C LYS A 266 6.95 -9.50 11.23
N ASN A 267 5.98 -9.21 10.37
CA ASN A 267 5.04 -8.11 10.55
C ASN A 267 4.10 -8.32 11.73
N GLU A 268 3.61 -9.55 11.93
CA GLU A 268 2.79 -9.92 13.09
C GLU A 268 3.57 -9.73 14.41
N ARG A 269 4.82 -10.17 14.48
CA ARG A 269 5.66 -9.94 15.67
C ARG A 269 5.86 -8.45 15.96
N LYS A 270 6.19 -7.64 14.92
CA LYS A 270 6.35 -6.18 15.09
C LYS A 270 5.07 -5.50 15.56
N ALA A 271 3.94 -5.83 14.93
CA ALA A 271 2.65 -5.28 15.30
C ALA A 271 2.26 -5.67 16.73
N LYS A 272 2.48 -6.94 17.10
CA LYS A 272 2.22 -7.44 18.43
C LYS A 272 2.97 -6.68 19.53
N LEU A 273 4.27 -6.38 19.31
CA LEU A 273 5.06 -5.60 20.28
C LEU A 273 4.40 -4.26 20.62
N LEU A 274 3.91 -3.55 19.59
CA LEU A 274 3.30 -2.23 19.80
C LEU A 274 1.86 -2.33 20.33
N TYR A 275 1.06 -3.25 19.80
CA TYR A 275 -0.33 -3.40 20.24
C TYR A 275 -0.44 -3.96 21.67
N ASP A 276 0.40 -4.90 22.08
CA ASP A 276 0.43 -5.40 23.46
C ASP A 276 0.71 -4.24 24.42
N PHE A 277 1.69 -3.38 24.11
CA PHE A 277 1.96 -2.20 24.91
C PHE A 277 0.75 -1.23 24.96
N LEU A 278 0.13 -0.92 23.80
CA LEU A 278 -1.02 -0.02 23.76
C LEU A 278 -2.24 -0.55 24.53
N ASP A 279 -2.39 -1.87 24.58
CA ASP A 279 -3.48 -2.51 25.32
C ASP A 279 -3.27 -2.47 26.85
N GLU A 280 -2.02 -2.43 27.33
CA GLU A 280 -1.64 -2.36 28.74
C GLU A 280 -1.48 -0.92 29.25
N SER A 281 -1.07 0.02 28.38
CA SER A 281 -0.74 1.40 28.75
C SER A 281 -1.91 2.15 29.40
N GLN A 282 -1.60 2.97 30.38
CA GLN A 282 -2.58 3.88 30.99
C GLN A 282 -2.65 5.21 30.24
N LEU A 283 -1.54 5.63 29.62
CA LEU A 283 -1.42 6.89 28.89
C LEU A 283 -1.79 6.74 27.42
N PHE A 284 -1.22 5.73 26.72
CA PHE A 284 -1.40 5.54 25.28
C PHE A 284 -2.57 4.60 24.99
N LYS A 285 -3.40 4.96 24.01
CA LYS A 285 -4.55 4.14 23.58
C LYS A 285 -4.56 3.96 22.08
N GLY A 286 -4.67 2.70 21.62
CA GLY A 286 -4.97 2.40 20.22
C GLY A 286 -6.39 2.83 19.85
N THR A 287 -6.59 3.24 18.61
CA THR A 287 -7.88 3.79 18.12
C THR A 287 -8.71 2.78 17.31
N VAL A 288 -8.23 1.55 17.15
CA VAL A 288 -8.80 0.54 16.25
C VAL A 288 -9.32 -0.66 17.04
N GLU A 289 -10.49 -1.17 16.64
CA GLU A 289 -11.04 -2.43 17.18
C GLU A 289 -10.04 -3.58 16.94
N LYS A 290 -9.88 -4.44 17.97
CA LYS A 290 -8.76 -5.42 18.00
C LYS A 290 -8.70 -6.35 16.80
N GLN A 291 -9.86 -6.83 16.32
CA GLN A 291 -9.97 -7.75 15.20
C GLN A 291 -9.61 -7.13 13.84
N ASP A 292 -9.67 -5.79 13.74
CA ASP A 292 -9.51 -5.04 12.50
C ASP A 292 -8.16 -4.31 12.42
N ARG A 293 -7.26 -4.55 13.37
CA ARG A 293 -5.97 -3.87 13.48
C ARG A 293 -5.04 -4.14 12.30
N SER A 294 -4.51 -3.07 11.73
CA SER A 294 -3.48 -3.13 10.68
C SER A 294 -2.15 -3.66 11.21
N LEU A 295 -1.45 -4.47 10.42
CA LEU A 295 -0.06 -4.86 10.69
C LEU A 295 0.96 -3.81 10.20
N MET A 296 0.49 -2.79 9.46
CA MET A 296 1.34 -1.80 8.79
C MET A 296 1.26 -0.41 9.40
N ASN A 297 0.07 0.01 9.84
CA ASN A 297 -0.17 1.38 10.32
C ASN A 297 -0.90 1.33 11.66
N VAL A 298 -0.22 1.77 12.69
CA VAL A 298 -0.72 1.72 14.07
C VAL A 298 -0.98 3.14 14.59
N PRO A 299 -2.24 3.63 14.54
CA PRO A 299 -2.61 4.91 15.13
C PRO A 299 -2.85 4.76 16.63
N PHE A 300 -2.46 5.79 17.38
CA PHE A 300 -2.68 5.86 18.83
C PHE A 300 -2.72 7.31 19.31
N VAL A 301 -3.28 7.51 20.49
CA VAL A 301 -3.48 8.82 21.16
C VAL A 301 -3.13 8.73 22.63
N THR A 302 -2.90 9.90 23.28
CA THR A 302 -2.79 9.99 24.74
C THR A 302 -4.06 10.55 25.38
N GLY A 303 -5.05 10.95 24.59
CA GLY A 303 -6.27 11.62 25.08
C GLY A 303 -6.07 13.13 25.35
N SER A 304 -4.88 13.68 25.11
CA SER A 304 -4.54 15.11 25.26
C SER A 304 -3.67 15.56 24.08
N GLU A 305 -4.12 16.56 23.33
CA GLU A 305 -3.35 17.13 22.21
C GLU A 305 -1.99 17.70 22.67
N GLU A 306 -1.92 18.25 23.87
CA GLU A 306 -0.68 18.77 24.45
C GLU A 306 0.30 17.63 24.72
N MET A 307 -0.17 16.51 25.26
CA MET A 307 0.64 15.33 25.54
C MET A 307 1.08 14.64 24.25
N ASP A 308 0.19 14.55 23.25
CA ASP A 308 0.53 14.05 21.91
C ASP A 308 1.66 14.89 21.30
N ALA A 309 1.56 16.22 21.35
CA ALA A 309 2.58 17.12 20.81
C ALA A 309 3.92 17.00 21.57
N LYS A 310 3.89 16.87 22.89
CA LYS A 310 5.07 16.63 23.72
C LYS A 310 5.75 15.31 23.35
N PHE A 311 4.98 14.23 23.25
CA PHE A 311 5.50 12.91 22.86
C PHE A 311 6.17 12.98 21.47
N ILE A 312 5.49 13.54 20.45
CA ILE A 312 6.03 13.65 19.09
C ILE A 312 7.36 14.41 19.08
N LYS A 313 7.46 15.48 19.85
CA LYS A 313 8.70 16.28 19.95
C LYS A 313 9.84 15.46 20.56
N GLU A 314 9.63 14.88 21.74
CA GLU A 314 10.65 14.10 22.45
C GLU A 314 11.06 12.85 21.66
N ALA A 315 10.10 12.16 21.04
CA ALA A 315 10.36 11.01 20.17
C ALA A 315 11.26 11.38 18.98
N LYS A 316 11.00 12.54 18.35
CA LYS A 316 11.84 13.04 17.26
C LYS A 316 13.28 13.33 17.73
N GLU A 317 13.45 13.92 18.90
CA GLU A 317 14.76 14.18 19.50
C GLU A 317 15.50 12.88 19.83
N ALA A 318 14.76 11.81 20.17
CA ALA A 318 15.29 10.47 20.42
C ALA A 318 15.55 9.64 19.14
N GLY A 319 15.29 10.21 17.95
CA GLY A 319 15.54 9.52 16.67
C GLY A 319 14.37 8.73 16.10
N PHE A 320 13.16 8.85 16.68
CA PHE A 320 11.91 8.30 16.15
C PHE A 320 11.16 9.39 15.40
N VAL A 321 11.25 9.38 14.07
CA VAL A 321 10.71 10.47 13.25
C VAL A 321 9.40 10.12 12.56
N ASN A 322 8.60 11.15 12.24
CA ASN A 322 7.35 11.05 11.48
C ASN A 322 6.21 10.27 12.19
N LEU A 323 6.18 10.33 13.53
CA LEU A 323 5.13 9.70 14.34
C LEU A 323 3.83 10.52 14.38
N LYS A 324 3.82 11.79 13.96
CA LYS A 324 2.59 12.61 13.97
C LYS A 324 1.49 11.97 13.13
N GLY A 325 0.30 11.82 13.73
CA GLY A 325 -0.87 11.30 13.05
C GLY A 325 -1.38 12.18 11.91
N HIS A 326 -2.29 11.64 11.11
CA HIS A 326 -2.88 12.40 10.02
C HIS A 326 -3.76 13.54 10.57
N ARG A 327 -3.76 14.71 9.91
CA ARG A 327 -4.50 15.91 10.33
C ARG A 327 -6.00 15.71 10.60
N THR A 328 -6.61 14.68 10.01
CA THR A 328 -8.05 14.36 10.20
C THR A 328 -8.33 13.51 11.42
N VAL A 329 -7.32 12.87 12.00
CA VAL A 329 -7.44 11.96 13.17
C VAL A 329 -6.75 12.54 14.39
N GLY A 330 -5.65 13.28 14.17
CA GLY A 330 -4.80 13.75 15.26
C GLY A 330 -3.89 12.65 15.81
N GLY A 331 -3.43 12.80 17.04
CA GLY A 331 -2.60 11.82 17.71
C GLY A 331 -1.30 11.46 17.01
N MET A 332 -0.91 10.21 17.16
CA MET A 332 0.28 9.62 16.58
C MET A 332 -0.08 8.46 15.65
N ARG A 333 0.85 8.11 14.77
CA ARG A 333 0.78 6.90 13.95
C ARG A 333 2.17 6.37 13.69
N ALA A 334 2.41 5.13 14.11
CA ALA A 334 3.61 4.38 13.74
C ALA A 334 3.32 3.53 12.49
N SER A 335 3.94 3.89 11.35
CA SER A 335 3.91 3.05 10.15
C SER A 335 5.11 2.12 10.17
N ILE A 336 4.85 0.83 10.40
CA ILE A 336 5.85 -0.21 10.68
C ILE A 336 6.03 -1.17 9.51
N TYR A 337 5.98 -0.66 8.30
CA TYR A 337 6.09 -1.39 7.04
C TYR A 337 7.20 -2.47 7.03
N ASN A 338 7.25 -3.30 5.99
CA ASN A 338 8.17 -4.42 5.87
C ASN A 338 9.63 -4.07 6.23
N ALA A 339 10.10 -2.91 5.76
CA ALA A 339 11.47 -2.47 5.94
C ALA A 339 11.79 -1.90 7.34
N MET A 340 10.78 -1.63 8.19
CA MET A 340 11.03 -1.23 9.57
C MET A 340 11.56 -2.43 10.35
N PRO A 341 12.78 -2.36 10.92
CA PRO A 341 13.32 -3.48 11.70
C PRO A 341 12.54 -3.68 12.99
N GLU A 342 12.44 -4.93 13.44
CA GLU A 342 11.76 -5.29 14.70
C GLU A 342 12.38 -4.54 15.89
N GLU A 343 13.70 -4.37 15.89
CA GLU A 343 14.43 -3.56 16.87
C GLU A 343 13.92 -2.11 16.94
N GLY A 344 13.57 -1.50 15.79
CA GLY A 344 13.05 -0.14 15.75
C GLY A 344 11.70 0.00 16.45
N VAL A 345 10.84 -1.01 16.29
CA VAL A 345 9.54 -1.06 16.99
C VAL A 345 9.74 -1.33 18.48
N ALA A 346 10.64 -2.27 18.85
CA ALA A 346 10.95 -2.56 20.26
C ALA A 346 11.49 -1.31 20.99
N LYS A 347 12.43 -0.60 20.38
CA LYS A 347 12.97 0.66 20.94
C LYS A 347 11.90 1.78 21.05
N LEU A 348 10.98 1.86 20.09
CA LEU A 348 9.86 2.79 20.22
C LEU A 348 9.00 2.44 21.45
N VAL A 349 8.68 1.16 21.65
CA VAL A 349 7.89 0.70 22.81
C VAL A 349 8.63 1.00 24.13
N GLU A 350 9.95 0.76 24.21
CA GLU A 350 10.75 1.13 25.38
C GLU A 350 10.70 2.63 25.67
N PHE A 351 10.84 3.46 24.62
CA PHE A 351 10.72 4.91 24.73
C PHE A 351 9.31 5.33 25.21
N MET A 352 8.26 4.71 24.69
CA MET A 352 6.87 4.98 25.11
C MET A 352 6.65 4.61 26.57
N ARG A 353 7.16 3.46 27.06
CA ARG A 353 7.11 3.06 28.47
C ARG A 353 7.81 4.08 29.39
N GLU A 354 8.98 4.55 28.97
CA GLU A 354 9.71 5.55 29.74
C GLU A 354 9.00 6.91 29.76
N PHE A 355 8.46 7.32 28.60
CA PHE A 355 7.66 8.54 28.50
C PHE A 355 6.42 8.49 29.40
N GLU A 356 5.67 7.38 29.37
CA GLU A 356 4.52 7.16 30.25
C GLU A 356 4.92 7.28 31.73
N ARG A 357 5.96 6.58 32.16
CA ARG A 357 6.46 6.65 33.55
C ARG A 357 6.82 8.07 34.02
N LYS A 358 7.28 8.95 33.12
CA LYS A 358 7.65 10.32 33.43
C LYS A 358 6.46 11.29 33.45
N ASN A 359 5.34 10.89 32.86
CA ASN A 359 4.17 11.77 32.66
C ASN A 359 2.87 11.19 33.27
N SER A 360 2.98 10.13 34.07
CA SER A 360 1.89 9.54 34.87
C SER A 360 1.77 10.20 36.24
#